data_b228e37745ffc79e69761d5b238e2a97
#
_entry.id   b228e37745ffc79e69761d5b238e2a97
#
_cell.length_a   1.000
_cell.length_b   1.000
_cell.length_c   1.000
_cell.angle_alpha   90.00
_cell.angle_beta   90.00
_cell.angle_gamma   90.00
#
_symmetry.space_group_name_H-M   'P 1'
#
loop_
_entity.id
_entity.type
_entity.pdbx_description
1 polymer ?
#
loop_
_entity_poly.entity_id
_entity_poly.type
_entity_poly.pdbx_seq_one_letter_code
_entity_poly.pdbx_strand_id
1 'polypeptide(L)'
;IRLLEDELGIQVFIRNGKRVVAVSEPGKQVLRIAERILREAKNLKRVGEEFASEAEGSLIIATTHTQARYALPETIRAFRQHYPNVRLQLKQGNPTQICDMVVAGEADFAIATEGILLYKELAALPCHSWNRSVVAPHGHPLTELDRPITLADIGAYPIITYDTAFTGRTRINHAFEQAGVTPNLVLTAIDTDVIKTYVGIGLGV
;
A
#
# COMPACT_ATOMS: atom_id res chain seq x y z
N ILE A 1 -32.21 -6.97 7.85
CA ILE A 1 -31.39 -6.63 9.03
C ILE A 1 -32.15 -6.99 10.31
N ARG A 2 -33.42 -6.52 10.52
CA ARG A 2 -34.19 -6.87 11.73
C ARG A 2 -34.35 -8.38 11.92
N LEU A 3 -34.69 -9.11 10.85
CA LEU A 3 -34.76 -10.58 10.90
C LEU A 3 -33.45 -11.21 11.38
N LEU A 4 -32.31 -10.70 10.94
CA LEU A 4 -31.00 -11.15 11.40
C LEU A 4 -30.75 -10.78 12.86
N GLU A 5 -31.14 -9.59 13.29
CA GLU A 5 -31.04 -9.16 14.69
C GLU A 5 -31.91 -10.04 15.62
N ASP A 6 -33.13 -10.36 15.16
CA ASP A 6 -34.07 -11.22 15.88
C ASP A 6 -33.54 -12.67 15.98
N GLU A 7 -33.00 -13.22 14.90
CA GLU A 7 -32.42 -14.57 14.85
C GLU A 7 -31.18 -14.71 15.72
N LEU A 8 -30.30 -13.68 15.72
CA LEU A 8 -29.08 -13.65 16.53
C LEU A 8 -29.32 -13.26 18.00
N GLY A 9 -30.51 -12.75 18.33
CA GLY A 9 -30.85 -12.27 19.68
C GLY A 9 -30.06 -11.03 20.11
N ILE A 10 -29.53 -10.23 19.17
CA ILE A 10 -28.72 -9.06 19.44
C ILE A 10 -29.11 -7.89 18.53
N GLN A 11 -28.83 -6.67 18.98
CA GLN A 11 -28.96 -5.47 18.14
C GLN A 11 -27.62 -5.19 17.45
N VAL A 12 -27.59 -5.24 16.12
CA VAL A 12 -26.43 -4.91 15.29
C VAL A 12 -26.26 -3.40 15.16
N PHE A 13 -27.38 -2.66 15.08
CA PHE A 13 -27.39 -1.22 14.92
C PHE A 13 -28.10 -0.52 16.07
N ILE A 14 -27.51 0.57 16.53
CA ILE A 14 -28.15 1.52 17.46
C ILE A 14 -29.05 2.42 16.63
N ARG A 15 -30.32 2.54 17.03
CA ARG A 15 -31.33 3.35 16.34
C ARG A 15 -31.90 4.43 17.24
N ASN A 16 -32.17 5.58 16.64
CA ASN A 16 -33.03 6.60 17.23
C ASN A 16 -34.32 6.66 16.39
N GLY A 17 -35.38 6.04 16.90
CA GLY A 17 -36.62 5.80 16.15
C GLY A 17 -36.40 4.91 14.93
N LYS A 18 -36.66 5.40 13.72
CA LYS A 18 -36.45 4.68 12.46
C LYS A 18 -35.04 4.84 11.87
N ARG A 19 -34.22 5.74 12.40
CA ARG A 19 -32.89 6.09 11.85
C ARG A 19 -31.79 5.28 12.55
N VAL A 20 -30.88 4.68 11.78
CA VAL A 20 -29.65 4.08 12.27
C VAL A 20 -28.66 5.20 12.58
N VAL A 21 -28.13 5.22 13.82
CA VAL A 21 -27.20 6.24 14.29
C VAL A 21 -25.79 5.71 14.53
N ALA A 22 -25.65 4.41 14.86
CA ALA A 22 -24.35 3.79 15.09
C ALA A 22 -24.41 2.27 14.95
N VAL A 23 -23.26 1.62 14.91
CA VAL A 23 -23.10 0.17 15.05
C VAL A 23 -22.87 -0.15 16.53
N SER A 24 -23.56 -1.14 17.06
CA SER A 24 -23.38 -1.60 18.43
C SER A 24 -22.06 -2.38 18.60
N GLU A 25 -21.58 -2.60 19.82
CA GLU A 25 -20.38 -3.43 20.05
C GLU A 25 -20.55 -4.88 19.54
N PRO A 26 -21.67 -5.60 19.82
CA PRO A 26 -21.93 -6.88 19.15
C PRO A 26 -22.03 -6.76 17.64
N GLY A 27 -22.62 -5.66 17.14
CA GLY A 27 -22.77 -5.37 15.71
C GLY A 27 -21.44 -5.27 14.98
N LYS A 28 -20.41 -4.69 15.59
CA LYS A 28 -19.06 -4.64 15.02
C LYS A 28 -18.47 -6.04 14.79
N GLN A 29 -18.77 -6.99 15.68
CA GLN A 29 -18.34 -8.38 15.51
C GLN A 29 -19.10 -9.06 14.37
N VAL A 30 -20.43 -8.89 14.33
CA VAL A 30 -21.27 -9.43 13.25
C VAL A 30 -20.84 -8.90 11.91
N LEU A 31 -20.58 -7.59 11.79
CA LEU A 31 -20.11 -7.00 10.54
C LEU A 31 -18.79 -7.59 10.06
N ARG A 32 -17.80 -7.77 10.95
CA ARG A 32 -16.53 -8.42 10.58
C ARG A 32 -16.73 -9.84 10.05
N ILE A 33 -17.64 -10.60 10.66
CA ILE A 33 -17.96 -11.97 10.20
C ILE A 33 -18.70 -11.92 8.86
N ALA A 34 -19.66 -11.00 8.70
CA ALA A 34 -20.41 -10.83 7.45
C ALA A 34 -19.49 -10.40 6.29
N GLU A 35 -18.57 -9.50 6.53
CA GLU A 35 -17.54 -9.11 5.55
C GLU A 35 -16.69 -10.30 5.13
N ARG A 36 -16.28 -11.14 6.08
CA ARG A 36 -15.53 -12.36 5.77
C ARG A 36 -16.35 -13.34 4.92
N ILE A 37 -17.61 -13.57 5.27
CA ILE A 37 -18.51 -14.45 4.49
C ILE A 37 -18.69 -13.90 3.06
N LEU A 38 -18.91 -12.60 2.91
CA LEU A 38 -19.03 -11.99 1.59
C LEU A 38 -17.74 -12.08 0.76
N ARG A 39 -16.58 -12.00 1.40
CA ARG A 39 -15.30 -12.24 0.73
C ARG A 39 -15.17 -13.68 0.24
N GLU A 40 -15.48 -14.65 1.10
CA GLU A 40 -15.43 -16.07 0.71
C GLU A 40 -16.43 -16.38 -0.40
N ALA A 41 -17.62 -15.76 -0.40
CA ALA A 41 -18.57 -15.91 -1.49
C ALA A 41 -18.03 -15.33 -2.82
N LYS A 42 -17.31 -14.20 -2.77
CA LYS A 42 -16.62 -13.66 -3.95
C LYS A 42 -15.48 -14.57 -4.43
N ASN A 43 -14.70 -15.13 -3.49
CA ASN A 43 -13.64 -16.07 -3.82
C ASN A 43 -14.20 -17.33 -4.51
N LEU A 44 -15.31 -17.85 -4.00
CA LEU A 44 -16.00 -19.01 -4.58
C LEU A 44 -16.47 -18.72 -6.02
N LYS A 45 -17.01 -17.51 -6.27
CA LYS A 45 -17.38 -17.08 -7.62
C LYS A 45 -16.15 -16.98 -8.54
N ARG A 46 -15.02 -16.45 -8.04
CA ARG A 46 -13.75 -16.36 -8.79
C ARG A 46 -13.25 -17.75 -9.21
N VAL A 47 -13.28 -18.72 -8.30
CA VAL A 47 -12.93 -20.11 -8.61
C VAL A 47 -13.81 -20.65 -9.76
N GLY A 48 -15.12 -20.42 -9.71
CA GLY A 48 -16.01 -20.82 -10.80
C GLY A 48 -15.67 -20.15 -12.15
N GLU A 49 -15.33 -18.86 -12.11
CA GLU A 49 -14.91 -18.12 -13.32
C GLU A 49 -13.57 -18.61 -13.87
N GLU A 50 -12.63 -18.98 -13.01
CA GLU A 50 -11.34 -19.56 -13.39
C GLU A 50 -11.50 -20.92 -14.10
N PHE A 51 -12.37 -21.80 -13.59
CA PHE A 51 -12.66 -23.09 -14.23
C PHE A 51 -13.51 -22.97 -15.50
N ALA A 52 -14.29 -21.89 -15.64
CA ALA A 52 -15.11 -21.63 -16.83
C ALA A 52 -14.34 -20.92 -17.96
N SER A 53 -13.16 -20.37 -17.67
CA SER A 53 -12.35 -19.64 -18.65
C SER A 53 -11.32 -20.57 -19.30
N GLU A 54 -11.03 -20.37 -20.59
CA GLU A 54 -9.92 -21.04 -21.29
C GLU A 54 -8.53 -20.60 -20.79
N ALA A 55 -8.48 -19.63 -19.86
CA ALA A 55 -7.25 -19.19 -19.22
C ALA A 55 -6.83 -20.21 -18.13
N GLU A 56 -5.55 -20.52 -18.07
CA GLU A 56 -4.95 -21.41 -17.06
C GLU A 56 -4.91 -20.80 -15.64
N GLY A 57 -5.70 -19.75 -15.38
CA GLY A 57 -5.84 -19.11 -14.10
C GLY A 57 -5.72 -17.59 -14.15
N SER A 58 -5.87 -16.98 -12.98
CA SER A 58 -5.65 -15.54 -12.78
C SER A 58 -4.67 -15.29 -11.61
N LEU A 59 -3.87 -14.25 -11.72
CA LEU A 59 -2.94 -13.85 -10.67
C LEU A 59 -3.11 -12.35 -10.38
N ILE A 60 -3.55 -12.04 -9.18
CA ILE A 60 -3.79 -10.67 -8.72
C ILE A 60 -2.70 -10.27 -7.74
N ILE A 61 -1.90 -9.28 -8.12
CA ILE A 61 -0.78 -8.78 -7.34
C ILE A 61 -1.15 -7.40 -6.78
N ALA A 62 -1.16 -7.25 -5.46
CA ALA A 62 -1.29 -5.94 -4.82
C ALA A 62 0.10 -5.32 -4.60
N THR A 63 0.28 -4.04 -4.94
CA THR A 63 1.60 -3.41 -4.88
C THR A 63 1.48 -1.89 -4.77
N THR A 64 2.56 -1.23 -4.34
CA THR A 64 2.64 0.23 -4.40
C THR A 64 2.97 0.68 -5.84
N HIS A 65 2.65 1.93 -6.16
CA HIS A 65 2.91 2.49 -7.49
C HIS A 65 4.39 2.35 -7.90
N THR A 66 5.30 2.69 -7.01
CA THR A 66 6.75 2.61 -7.26
C THR A 66 7.20 1.18 -7.62
N GLN A 67 6.68 0.17 -6.91
CA GLN A 67 7.02 -1.23 -7.19
C GLN A 67 6.44 -1.67 -8.54
N ALA A 68 5.18 -1.32 -8.82
CA ALA A 68 4.54 -1.62 -10.09
C ALA A 68 5.32 -1.06 -11.27
N ARG A 69 5.86 0.15 -11.12
CA ARG A 69 6.54 0.87 -12.20
C ARG A 69 8.00 0.47 -12.38
N TYR A 70 8.75 0.27 -11.29
CA TYR A 70 10.21 0.14 -11.35
C TYR A 70 10.76 -1.23 -11.02
N ALA A 71 10.11 -2.00 -10.16
CA ALA A 71 10.60 -3.31 -9.75
C ALA A 71 9.97 -4.48 -10.51
N LEU A 72 8.68 -4.39 -10.86
CA LEU A 72 7.93 -5.52 -11.40
C LEU A 72 8.00 -5.72 -12.91
N PRO A 73 8.26 -4.73 -13.79
CA PRO A 73 8.07 -4.90 -15.23
C PRO A 73 8.83 -6.08 -15.82
N GLU A 74 10.12 -6.24 -15.47
CA GLU A 74 10.94 -7.33 -15.98
C GLU A 74 10.47 -8.71 -15.46
N THR A 75 10.10 -8.78 -14.18
CA THR A 75 9.57 -10.01 -13.58
C THR A 75 8.24 -10.41 -14.23
N ILE A 76 7.34 -9.44 -14.46
CA ILE A 76 6.07 -9.68 -15.14
C ILE A 76 6.30 -10.12 -16.58
N ARG A 77 7.26 -9.51 -17.28
CA ARG A 77 7.62 -9.92 -18.64
C ARG A 77 8.09 -11.38 -18.68
N ALA A 78 9.00 -11.76 -17.79
CA ALA A 78 9.49 -13.13 -17.69
C ALA A 78 8.36 -14.11 -17.31
N PHE A 79 7.51 -13.74 -16.35
CA PHE A 79 6.35 -14.54 -15.97
C PHE A 79 5.41 -14.79 -17.16
N ARG A 80 5.09 -13.77 -17.94
CA ARG A 80 4.22 -13.87 -19.12
C ARG A 80 4.80 -14.75 -20.23
N GLN A 81 6.13 -14.84 -20.32
CA GLN A 81 6.78 -15.76 -21.27
C GLN A 81 6.59 -17.23 -20.87
N HIS A 82 6.60 -17.53 -19.57
CA HIS A 82 6.42 -18.90 -19.06
C HIS A 82 4.94 -19.28 -18.93
N TYR A 83 4.08 -18.34 -18.63
CA TYR A 83 2.65 -18.53 -18.35
C TYR A 83 1.79 -17.60 -19.23
N PRO A 84 1.75 -17.79 -20.56
CA PRO A 84 1.10 -16.86 -21.48
C PRO A 84 -0.41 -16.77 -21.28
N ASN A 85 -1.04 -17.82 -20.80
CA ASN A 85 -2.49 -17.91 -20.63
C ASN A 85 -2.98 -17.41 -19.27
N VAL A 86 -2.08 -17.16 -18.30
CA VAL A 86 -2.46 -16.61 -16.99
C VAL A 86 -2.86 -15.13 -17.13
N ARG A 87 -4.03 -14.79 -16.63
CA ARG A 87 -4.49 -13.40 -16.57
C ARG A 87 -3.82 -12.68 -15.39
N LEU A 88 -3.06 -11.64 -15.66
CA LEU A 88 -2.43 -10.81 -14.63
C LEU A 88 -3.26 -9.57 -14.34
N GLN A 89 -3.40 -9.23 -13.05
CA GLN A 89 -3.97 -7.97 -12.58
C GLN A 89 -3.07 -7.34 -11.53
N LEU A 90 -2.73 -6.06 -11.70
CA LEU A 90 -2.05 -5.26 -10.67
C LEU A 90 -3.08 -4.38 -9.97
N LYS A 91 -3.21 -4.54 -8.67
CA LYS A 91 -3.95 -3.63 -7.79
C LYS A 91 -2.95 -2.72 -7.08
N GLN A 92 -3.24 -1.43 -7.04
CA GLN A 92 -2.33 -0.47 -6.42
C GLN A 92 -2.96 0.17 -5.18
N GLY A 93 -2.11 0.47 -4.20
CA GLY A 93 -2.50 1.12 -2.96
C GLY A 93 -1.29 1.52 -2.12
N ASN A 94 -1.54 2.17 -0.99
CA ASN A 94 -0.51 2.38 0.02
C ASN A 94 -0.17 1.05 0.74
N PRO A 95 0.92 0.98 1.52
CA PRO A 95 1.35 -0.27 2.16
C PRO A 95 0.28 -0.96 3.01
N THR A 96 -0.58 -0.22 3.69
CA THR A 96 -1.69 -0.79 4.48
C THR A 96 -2.77 -1.35 3.57
N GLN A 97 -3.23 -0.58 2.58
CA GLN A 97 -4.27 -1.01 1.64
C GLN A 97 -3.91 -2.28 0.89
N ILE A 98 -2.65 -2.43 0.42
CA ILE A 98 -2.23 -3.63 -0.31
C ILE A 98 -2.17 -4.87 0.59
N CYS A 99 -1.80 -4.73 1.87
CA CYS A 99 -1.88 -5.81 2.84
C CYS A 99 -3.34 -6.19 3.14
N ASP A 100 -4.21 -5.20 3.32
CA ASP A 100 -5.65 -5.42 3.51
C ASP A 100 -6.28 -6.17 2.33
N MET A 101 -5.87 -5.87 1.09
CA MET A 101 -6.33 -6.58 -0.11
C MET A 101 -5.97 -8.07 -0.06
N VAL A 102 -4.79 -8.44 0.45
CA VAL A 102 -4.40 -9.85 0.59
C VAL A 102 -5.17 -10.53 1.72
N VAL A 103 -5.27 -9.90 2.88
CA VAL A 103 -6.08 -10.42 4.00
C VAL A 103 -7.55 -10.59 3.58
N ALA A 104 -8.06 -9.68 2.73
CA ALA A 104 -9.40 -9.74 2.19
C ALA A 104 -9.58 -10.78 1.07
N GLY A 105 -8.51 -11.45 0.60
CA GLY A 105 -8.58 -12.34 -0.56
C GLY A 105 -8.87 -11.61 -1.89
N GLU A 106 -8.67 -10.30 -1.93
CA GLU A 106 -8.82 -9.49 -3.14
C GLU A 106 -7.57 -9.49 -4.01
N ALA A 107 -6.44 -9.94 -3.46
CA ALA A 107 -5.20 -10.19 -4.15
C ALA A 107 -4.58 -11.49 -3.64
N ASP A 108 -3.85 -12.19 -4.51
CA ASP A 108 -3.21 -13.46 -4.17
C ASP A 108 -1.97 -13.23 -3.31
N PHE A 109 -1.22 -12.16 -3.58
CA PHE A 109 -0.13 -11.68 -2.74
C PHE A 109 0.11 -10.18 -2.90
N ALA A 110 0.89 -9.61 -1.99
CA ALA A 110 1.31 -8.22 -2.05
C ALA A 110 2.84 -8.10 -2.13
N ILE A 111 3.30 -7.08 -2.86
CA ILE A 111 4.69 -6.62 -2.79
C ILE A 111 4.69 -5.32 -2.01
N ALA A 112 5.15 -5.42 -0.78
CA ALA A 112 5.10 -4.35 0.21
C ALA A 112 6.47 -4.09 0.83
N THR A 113 6.58 -2.97 1.48
CA THR A 113 7.70 -2.62 2.35
C THR A 113 7.37 -3.00 3.80
N GLU A 114 7.97 -2.33 4.75
CA GLU A 114 7.91 -2.63 6.19
C GLU A 114 6.49 -2.80 6.77
N GLY A 115 5.47 -2.26 6.12
CA GLY A 115 4.07 -2.34 6.58
C GLY A 115 3.54 -3.76 6.73
N ILE A 116 4.08 -4.73 5.97
CA ILE A 116 3.65 -6.14 6.03
C ILE A 116 3.92 -6.77 7.41
N LEU A 117 4.91 -6.29 8.13
CA LEU A 117 5.28 -6.83 9.45
C LEU A 117 4.21 -6.54 10.54
N LEU A 118 3.24 -5.68 10.25
CA LEU A 118 2.12 -5.37 11.15
C LEU A 118 0.98 -6.39 11.04
N TYR A 119 1.00 -7.25 10.01
CA TYR A 119 -0.06 -8.22 9.72
C TYR A 119 0.37 -9.63 10.14
N LYS A 120 -0.20 -10.13 11.23
CA LYS A 120 0.10 -11.46 11.76
C LYS A 120 -0.47 -12.59 10.88
N GLU A 121 -1.47 -12.28 10.08
CA GLU A 121 -2.14 -13.18 9.16
C GLU A 121 -1.34 -13.42 7.87
N LEU A 122 -0.33 -12.61 7.60
CA LEU A 122 0.47 -12.67 6.38
C LEU A 122 1.84 -13.27 6.63
N ALA A 123 2.24 -14.20 5.75
CA ALA A 123 3.62 -14.66 5.67
C ALA A 123 4.45 -13.67 4.84
N ALA A 124 5.53 -13.14 5.40
CA ALA A 124 6.44 -12.23 4.71
C ALA A 124 7.68 -12.95 4.22
N LEU A 125 7.96 -12.84 2.92
CA LEU A 125 9.16 -13.36 2.28
C LEU A 125 10.01 -12.19 1.75
N PRO A 126 11.31 -12.08 2.08
CA PRO A 126 12.17 -11.06 1.52
C PRO A 126 12.38 -11.34 0.03
N CYS A 127 12.15 -10.35 -0.83
CA CYS A 127 12.31 -10.49 -2.27
C CYS A 127 13.31 -9.51 -2.89
N HIS A 128 13.46 -8.31 -2.32
CA HIS A 128 14.35 -7.29 -2.85
C HIS A 128 14.79 -6.29 -1.77
N SER A 129 15.96 -5.71 -1.94
CA SER A 129 16.49 -4.66 -1.06
C SER A 129 16.91 -3.45 -1.87
N TRP A 130 16.64 -2.26 -1.35
CA TRP A 130 17.08 -0.98 -1.94
C TRP A 130 17.40 0.04 -0.86
N ASN A 131 18.19 1.03 -1.23
CA ASN A 131 18.48 2.17 -0.38
C ASN A 131 17.60 3.36 -0.75
N ARG A 132 17.34 4.22 0.21
CA ARG A 132 16.72 5.52 -0.05
C ARG A 132 17.76 6.45 -0.64
N SER A 133 17.35 7.23 -1.61
CA SER A 133 18.20 8.22 -2.27
C SER A 133 17.51 9.58 -2.22
N VAL A 134 18.31 10.62 -2.19
CA VAL A 134 17.84 12.00 -2.42
C VAL A 134 17.85 12.26 -3.92
N VAL A 135 16.78 12.85 -4.41
CA VAL A 135 16.68 13.33 -5.78
C VAL A 135 16.80 14.84 -5.75
N ALA A 136 17.65 15.40 -6.57
CA ALA A 136 17.85 16.84 -6.73
C ALA A 136 17.83 17.23 -8.21
N PRO A 137 17.48 18.48 -8.56
CA PRO A 137 17.59 18.96 -9.93
C PRO A 137 19.04 18.92 -10.43
N HIS A 138 19.20 18.85 -11.73
CA HIS A 138 20.56 18.93 -12.34
C HIS A 138 21.24 20.25 -11.97
N GLY A 139 22.51 20.18 -11.56
CA GLY A 139 23.29 21.36 -11.11
C GLY A 139 22.92 21.85 -9.71
N HIS A 140 22.15 21.08 -8.96
CA HIS A 140 21.87 21.41 -7.57
C HIS A 140 23.14 21.22 -6.70
N PRO A 141 23.43 22.10 -5.71
CA PRO A 141 24.65 22.00 -4.90
C PRO A 141 24.86 20.63 -4.22
N LEU A 142 23.78 19.91 -3.87
CA LEU A 142 23.90 18.57 -3.34
C LEU A 142 24.50 17.56 -4.32
N THR A 143 24.42 17.81 -5.63
CA THR A 143 24.99 16.92 -6.67
C THR A 143 26.47 17.18 -6.94
N GLU A 144 27.01 18.27 -6.39
CA GLU A 144 28.39 18.71 -6.60
C GLU A 144 29.30 18.42 -5.40
N LEU A 145 28.78 17.77 -4.36
CA LEU A 145 29.54 17.42 -3.17
C LEU A 145 30.48 16.23 -3.44
N ASP A 146 31.78 16.43 -3.23
CA ASP A 146 32.83 15.38 -3.34
C ASP A 146 32.85 14.41 -2.13
N ARG A 147 31.81 14.39 -1.32
CA ARG A 147 31.67 13.54 -0.13
C ARG A 147 30.24 12.99 -0.03
N PRO A 148 30.03 11.93 0.75
CA PRO A 148 28.68 11.45 1.04
C PRO A 148 27.78 12.55 1.63
N ILE A 149 26.55 12.63 1.11
CA ILE A 149 25.54 13.59 1.55
C ILE A 149 25.06 13.21 2.96
N THR A 150 24.99 14.19 3.86
CA THR A 150 24.46 14.03 5.22
C THR A 150 23.03 14.56 5.32
N LEU A 151 22.32 14.19 6.39
CA LEU A 151 20.99 14.73 6.67
C LEU A 151 21.00 16.24 6.95
N ALA A 152 22.11 16.78 7.47
CA ALA A 152 22.28 18.22 7.64
C ALA A 152 22.36 18.94 6.29
N ASP A 153 23.06 18.35 5.30
CA ASP A 153 23.11 18.92 3.96
C ASP A 153 21.72 18.94 3.31
N ILE A 154 20.95 17.85 3.45
CA ILE A 154 19.58 17.75 2.92
C ILE A 154 18.66 18.75 3.63
N GLY A 155 18.76 18.84 4.95
CA GLY A 155 17.93 19.72 5.79
C GLY A 155 18.10 21.22 5.53
N ALA A 156 19.20 21.61 4.85
CA ALA A 156 19.42 22.99 4.43
C ALA A 156 18.50 23.45 3.27
N TYR A 157 17.79 22.51 2.64
CA TYR A 157 16.93 22.78 1.49
C TYR A 157 15.47 22.44 1.78
N PRO A 158 14.51 23.02 1.02
CA PRO A 158 13.13 22.57 1.04
C PRO A 158 13.03 21.07 0.67
N ILE A 159 12.26 20.31 1.44
CA ILE A 159 12.16 18.86 1.25
C ILE A 159 10.78 18.48 0.75
N ILE A 160 10.77 17.65 -0.30
CA ILE A 160 9.59 16.97 -0.82
C ILE A 160 9.71 15.50 -0.44
N THR A 161 8.66 14.92 0.14
CA THR A 161 8.73 13.54 0.62
C THR A 161 7.36 12.84 0.57
N TYR A 162 7.35 11.59 1.00
CA TYR A 162 6.11 10.81 1.07
C TYR A 162 5.16 11.31 2.16
N ASP A 163 3.87 11.09 1.93
CA ASP A 163 2.82 11.22 2.94
C ASP A 163 3.04 10.26 4.11
N THR A 164 2.45 10.57 5.27
CA THR A 164 2.56 9.76 6.49
C THR A 164 1.90 8.39 6.39
N ALA A 165 1.02 8.17 5.42
CA ALA A 165 0.46 6.85 5.12
C ALA A 165 1.50 5.83 4.62
N PHE A 166 2.71 6.28 4.28
CA PHE A 166 3.81 5.40 3.87
C PHE A 166 4.76 5.14 5.04
N THR A 167 4.98 3.87 5.34
CA THR A 167 5.86 3.42 6.44
C THR A 167 7.29 3.93 6.30
N GLY A 168 7.78 4.13 5.08
CA GLY A 168 9.06 4.74 4.80
C GLY A 168 9.23 6.16 5.34
N ARG A 169 8.12 6.92 5.49
CA ARG A 169 8.15 8.27 6.06
C ARG A 169 8.54 8.28 7.53
N THR A 170 8.05 7.34 8.33
CA THR A 170 8.41 7.23 9.75
C THR A 170 9.92 7.05 9.93
N ARG A 171 10.56 6.23 9.10
CA ARG A 171 12.02 6.04 9.14
C ARG A 171 12.79 7.30 8.73
N ILE A 172 12.30 8.04 7.74
CA ILE A 172 12.89 9.33 7.34
C ILE A 172 12.81 10.32 8.49
N ASN A 173 11.64 10.49 9.11
CA ASN A 173 11.45 11.37 10.25
C ASN A 173 12.41 11.03 11.39
N HIS A 174 12.47 9.74 11.77
CA HIS A 174 13.34 9.27 12.84
C HIS A 174 14.83 9.52 12.54
N ALA A 175 15.27 9.35 11.29
CA ALA A 175 16.63 9.65 10.89
C ALA A 175 16.95 11.14 11.05
N PHE A 176 16.06 12.05 10.66
CA PHE A 176 16.23 13.49 10.87
C PHE A 176 16.25 13.86 12.36
N GLU A 177 15.36 13.28 13.17
CA GLU A 177 15.33 13.45 14.62
C GLU A 177 16.66 13.03 15.27
N GLN A 178 17.18 11.83 14.91
CA GLN A 178 18.46 11.34 15.41
C GLN A 178 19.64 12.23 15.00
N ALA A 179 19.56 12.85 13.83
CA ALA A 179 20.58 13.78 13.36
C ALA A 179 20.44 15.20 13.99
N GLY A 180 19.42 15.45 14.78
CA GLY A 180 19.12 16.79 15.34
C GLY A 180 18.74 17.81 14.27
N VAL A 181 18.26 17.38 13.13
CA VAL A 181 17.91 18.25 11.99
C VAL A 181 16.39 18.33 11.84
N THR A 182 15.87 19.54 11.82
CA THR A 182 14.43 19.79 11.55
C THR A 182 14.24 20.03 10.06
N PRO A 183 13.64 19.11 9.29
CA PRO A 183 13.48 19.26 7.85
C PRO A 183 12.41 20.32 7.52
N ASN A 184 12.68 21.18 6.54
CA ASN A 184 11.70 22.11 5.99
C ASN A 184 10.87 21.39 4.92
N LEU A 185 9.71 20.85 5.33
CA LEU A 185 8.82 20.10 4.44
C LEU A 185 7.90 21.04 3.68
N VAL A 186 8.04 21.10 2.37
CA VAL A 186 7.25 22.00 1.52
C VAL A 186 6.16 21.26 0.73
N LEU A 187 6.32 19.96 0.50
CA LEU A 187 5.31 19.14 -0.19
C LEU A 187 5.38 17.69 0.28
N THR A 188 4.22 17.05 0.40
CA THR A 188 4.12 15.60 0.57
C THR A 188 3.26 14.99 -0.53
N ALA A 189 3.65 13.80 -1.01
CA ALA A 189 2.89 13.06 -2.03
C ALA A 189 2.92 11.57 -1.76
N ILE A 190 1.97 10.85 -2.35
CA ILE A 190 1.86 9.39 -2.24
C ILE A 190 2.65 8.66 -3.33
N ASP A 191 3.13 9.38 -4.32
CA ASP A 191 3.72 8.83 -5.54
C ASP A 191 5.11 9.41 -5.81
N THR A 192 6.07 8.53 -6.08
CA THR A 192 7.46 8.90 -6.40
C THR A 192 7.58 9.75 -7.65
N ASP A 193 6.76 9.51 -8.69
CA ASP A 193 6.86 10.27 -9.94
C ASP A 193 6.32 11.68 -9.76
N VAL A 194 5.30 11.85 -8.91
CA VAL A 194 4.83 13.16 -8.47
C VAL A 194 5.96 13.89 -7.73
N ILE A 195 6.61 13.23 -6.76
CA ILE A 195 7.75 13.81 -6.03
C ILE A 195 8.84 14.25 -7.02
N LYS A 196 9.27 13.36 -7.93
CA LYS A 196 10.31 13.66 -8.92
C LYS A 196 9.93 14.82 -9.84
N THR A 197 8.65 14.94 -10.21
CA THR A 197 8.16 16.06 -11.01
C THR A 197 8.36 17.40 -10.32
N TYR A 198 7.98 17.49 -9.04
CA TYR A 198 8.13 18.73 -8.27
C TYR A 198 9.58 19.03 -7.89
N VAL A 199 10.41 18.01 -7.70
CA VAL A 199 11.86 18.18 -7.60
C VAL A 199 12.41 18.73 -8.91
N GLY A 200 12.00 18.18 -10.06
CA GLY A 200 12.48 18.59 -11.37
C GLY A 200 12.21 20.06 -11.73
N ILE A 201 11.12 20.63 -11.18
CA ILE A 201 10.82 22.07 -11.35
C ILE A 201 11.45 22.96 -10.26
N GLY A 202 12.30 22.38 -9.37
CA GLY A 202 13.05 23.14 -8.38
C GLY A 202 12.30 23.53 -7.12
N LEU A 203 11.17 22.87 -6.79
CA LEU A 203 10.40 23.18 -5.58
C LEU A 203 11.13 22.74 -4.30
N GLY A 204 12.01 21.76 -4.41
CA GLY A 204 12.80 21.19 -3.31
C GLY A 204 13.62 19.99 -3.76
N VAL A 205 14.11 19.22 -2.78
CA VAL A 205 14.84 17.97 -2.97
C VAL A 205 14.08 16.80 -2.37
#